data_999d2266820df1bfaf66fe1e8576f03d
#
_entry.id   999d2266820df1bfaf66fe1e8576f03d
#
_cell.length_a   1.000
_cell.length_b   1.000
_cell.length_c   1.000
_cell.angle_alpha   90.00
_cell.angle_beta   90.00
_cell.angle_gamma   90.00
#
_symmetry.space_group_name_H-M   'P 1'
#
loop_
_entity.id
_entity.type
_entity.pdbx_description
1 polymer ?
#
loop_
_entity_poly.entity_id
_entity_poly.type
_entity_poly.pdbx_seq_one_letter_code
_entity_poly.pdbx_strand_id
1 'polypeptide(L)'
;MRLFIAALIPDAVRDALHQAREQLQRAAPDRALRWVAPENYHITLLFLGEQDEARLPAIVQAMEAARAGVPPFTVAVQGLGVFPNWNRPNVLWAGVSEGGRLLGQMAAALERTLLPAPSGKPFHPHITLARLKTPCRDADGLKKRLYDATERFALASFGRYELRSISLMQSTLTPDGSVYTKLHAVAL
;
A
#
# COMPACT_ATOMS: atom_id res chain seq x y z
N MET A 1 7.10 -19.19 -1.09
CA MET A 1 6.01 -18.28 -1.56
C MET A 1 6.28 -16.87 -1.07
N ARG A 2 6.18 -15.88 -1.92
CA ARG A 2 6.35 -14.49 -1.50
C ARG A 2 5.05 -13.93 -0.90
N LEU A 3 5.05 -13.61 0.39
CA LEU A 3 3.85 -13.28 1.15
C LEU A 3 3.89 -11.86 1.73
N PHE A 4 2.69 -11.29 1.93
CA PHE A 4 2.48 -10.06 2.68
C PHE A 4 1.08 -10.04 3.29
N ILE A 5 0.88 -9.24 4.32
CA ILE A 5 -0.42 -9.01 4.97
C ILE A 5 -0.89 -7.62 4.61
N ALA A 6 -2.16 -7.47 4.22
CA ALA A 6 -2.73 -6.24 3.72
C ALA A 6 -4.17 -6.01 4.19
N ALA A 7 -4.53 -4.73 4.28
CA ALA A 7 -5.92 -4.27 4.28
C ALA A 7 -6.31 -3.94 2.84
N LEU A 8 -7.34 -4.62 2.33
CA LEU A 8 -7.87 -4.41 0.98
C LEU A 8 -8.81 -3.20 0.96
N ILE A 9 -8.85 -2.52 -0.18
CA ILE A 9 -9.73 -1.37 -0.39
C ILE A 9 -10.94 -1.76 -1.24
N PRO A 10 -12.11 -1.13 -1.05
CA PRO A 10 -13.28 -1.38 -1.87
C PRO A 10 -13.16 -0.74 -3.26
N ASP A 11 -14.00 -1.21 -4.18
CA ASP A 11 -14.00 -0.79 -5.58
C ASP A 11 -14.16 0.73 -5.74
N ALA A 12 -15.04 1.35 -4.96
CA ALA A 12 -15.26 2.81 -5.03
C ALA A 12 -13.99 3.62 -4.75
N VAL A 13 -13.16 3.20 -3.76
CA VAL A 13 -11.87 3.85 -3.47
C VAL A 13 -10.85 3.54 -4.57
N ARG A 14 -10.83 2.29 -5.06
CA ARG A 14 -9.98 1.88 -6.17
C ARG A 14 -10.24 2.71 -7.43
N ASP A 15 -11.51 2.89 -7.78
CA ASP A 15 -11.91 3.63 -8.98
C ASP A 15 -11.57 5.13 -8.87
N ALA A 16 -11.77 5.74 -7.69
CA ALA A 16 -11.35 7.12 -7.43
C ALA A 16 -9.83 7.30 -7.56
N LEU A 17 -9.04 6.37 -7.02
CA LEU A 17 -7.58 6.37 -7.18
C LEU A 17 -7.16 6.13 -8.63
N HIS A 18 -7.87 5.29 -9.36
CA HIS A 18 -7.61 5.05 -10.78
C HIS A 18 -7.81 6.31 -11.61
N GLN A 19 -8.90 7.05 -11.38
CA GLN A 19 -9.15 8.34 -12.05
C GLN A 19 -8.05 9.37 -11.74
N ALA A 20 -7.60 9.46 -10.49
CA ALA A 20 -6.47 10.31 -10.13
C ALA A 20 -5.18 9.89 -10.84
N ARG A 21 -4.89 8.59 -10.88
CA ARG A 21 -3.76 8.03 -11.64
C ARG A 21 -3.79 8.45 -13.11
N GLU A 22 -4.93 8.37 -13.79
CA GLU A 22 -5.04 8.77 -15.19
C GLU A 22 -4.72 10.26 -15.39
N GLN A 23 -5.18 11.12 -14.46
CA GLN A 23 -4.85 12.54 -14.50
C GLN A 23 -3.35 12.78 -14.29
N LEU A 24 -2.72 12.07 -13.36
CA LEU A 24 -1.29 12.11 -13.12
C LEU A 24 -0.49 11.62 -14.32
N GLN A 25 -0.94 10.55 -14.99
CA GLN A 25 -0.29 10.03 -16.20
C GLN A 25 -0.33 11.02 -17.35
N ARG A 26 -1.43 11.77 -17.50
CA ARG A 26 -1.54 12.83 -18.51
C ARG A 26 -0.64 14.02 -18.20
N ALA A 27 -0.54 14.40 -16.92
CA ALA A 27 0.27 15.55 -16.48
C ALA A 27 1.78 15.24 -16.47
N ALA A 28 2.15 14.00 -16.16
CA ALA A 28 3.53 13.53 -16.11
C ALA A 28 3.70 12.23 -16.90
N PRO A 29 3.55 12.26 -18.24
CA PRO A 29 3.73 11.10 -19.09
C PRO A 29 5.21 10.72 -19.12
N ASP A 30 5.59 9.69 -18.38
CA ASP A 30 6.97 9.26 -18.33
C ASP A 30 7.10 7.75 -18.18
N ARG A 31 7.98 7.14 -18.99
CA ARG A 31 8.30 5.71 -18.92
C ARG A 31 9.12 5.34 -17.68
N ALA A 32 9.63 6.33 -16.95
CA ALA A 32 10.29 6.11 -15.68
C ALA A 32 9.31 5.75 -14.55
N LEU A 33 8.01 5.99 -14.71
CA LEU A 33 6.98 5.57 -13.77
C LEU A 33 6.47 4.18 -14.11
N ARG A 34 6.60 3.25 -13.16
CA ARG A 34 5.91 1.96 -13.20
C ARG A 34 4.66 2.09 -12.35
N TRP A 35 3.53 2.21 -13.00
CA TRP A 35 2.23 2.30 -12.35
C TRP A 35 1.80 0.93 -11.83
N VAL A 36 1.21 0.94 -10.62
CA VAL A 36 0.57 -0.25 -10.05
C VAL A 36 -0.79 -0.43 -10.72
N ALA A 37 -1.14 -1.65 -11.09
CA ALA A 37 -2.45 -1.97 -11.64
C ALA A 37 -3.54 -1.74 -10.57
N PRO A 38 -4.70 -1.14 -10.91
CA PRO A 38 -5.73 -0.79 -9.92
C PRO A 38 -6.20 -1.94 -9.05
N GLU A 39 -6.28 -3.14 -9.60
CA GLU A 39 -6.62 -4.39 -8.89
C GLU A 39 -5.61 -4.76 -7.80
N ASN A 40 -4.41 -4.20 -7.86
CA ASN A 40 -3.34 -4.41 -6.90
C ASN A 40 -3.27 -3.31 -5.81
N TYR A 41 -4.20 -2.36 -5.80
CA TYR A 41 -4.22 -1.32 -4.77
C TYR A 41 -4.63 -1.90 -3.41
N HIS A 42 -3.80 -1.68 -2.40
CA HIS A 42 -4.02 -2.14 -1.03
C HIS A 42 -3.18 -1.32 -0.04
N ILE A 43 -3.47 -1.42 1.23
CA ILE A 43 -2.61 -0.92 2.31
C ILE A 43 -1.81 -2.11 2.85
N THR A 44 -0.51 -2.13 2.66
CA THR A 44 0.35 -3.18 3.23
C THR A 44 0.52 -2.97 4.73
N LEU A 45 0.23 -4.01 5.54
CA LEU A 45 0.50 -4.02 6.97
C LEU A 45 1.90 -4.59 7.26
N LEU A 46 2.27 -5.69 6.60
CA LEU A 46 3.58 -6.31 6.78
C LEU A 46 4.01 -7.09 5.54
N PHE A 47 5.23 -6.86 5.07
CA PHE A 47 5.88 -7.73 4.08
C PHE A 47 6.62 -8.87 4.81
N LEU A 48 6.30 -10.11 4.43
CA LEU A 48 6.93 -11.31 4.99
C LEU A 48 8.08 -11.85 4.10
N GLY A 49 8.11 -11.43 2.82
CA GLY A 49 9.07 -11.95 1.85
C GLY A 49 8.80 -13.42 1.50
N GLU A 50 9.85 -14.14 1.15
CA GLU A 50 9.73 -15.56 0.83
C GLU A 50 9.49 -16.38 2.10
N GLN A 51 8.43 -17.19 2.09
CA GLN A 51 8.00 -18.02 3.19
C GLN A 51 7.77 -19.47 2.72
N ASP A 52 8.06 -20.41 3.61
CA ASP A 52 7.68 -21.80 3.43
C ASP A 52 6.17 -21.96 3.68
N GLU A 53 5.53 -22.90 2.96
CA GLU A 53 4.11 -23.20 3.13
C GLU A 53 3.79 -23.72 4.54
N ALA A 54 4.71 -24.41 5.17
CA ALA A 54 4.60 -24.88 6.55
C ALA A 54 4.43 -23.74 7.57
N ARG A 55 4.78 -22.49 7.23
CA ARG A 55 4.57 -21.30 8.09
C ARG A 55 3.17 -20.71 8.01
N LEU A 56 2.34 -21.08 7.04
CA LEU A 56 1.00 -20.52 6.86
C LEU A 56 0.14 -20.58 8.13
N PRO A 57 0.06 -21.70 8.87
CA PRO A 57 -0.75 -21.74 10.10
C PRO A 57 -0.28 -20.73 11.16
N ALA A 58 1.03 -20.59 11.35
CA ALA A 58 1.60 -19.65 12.31
C ALA A 58 1.36 -18.19 11.90
N ILE A 59 1.39 -17.87 10.59
CA ILE A 59 1.08 -16.54 10.06
C ILE A 59 -0.40 -16.22 10.30
N VAL A 60 -1.30 -17.14 10.03
CA VAL A 60 -2.75 -16.96 10.27
C VAL A 60 -3.01 -16.75 11.77
N GLN A 61 -2.39 -17.53 12.65
CA GLN A 61 -2.51 -17.36 14.10
C GLN A 61 -2.01 -15.97 14.56
N ALA A 62 -0.92 -15.47 13.98
CA ALA A 62 -0.43 -14.13 14.26
C ALA A 62 -1.40 -13.03 13.78
N MET A 63 -2.07 -13.23 12.64
CA MET A 63 -3.11 -12.32 12.14
C MET A 63 -4.32 -12.30 13.10
N GLU A 64 -4.77 -13.46 13.60
CA GLU A 64 -5.85 -13.56 14.60
C GLU A 64 -5.46 -12.86 15.90
N ALA A 65 -4.24 -13.01 16.36
CA ALA A 65 -3.74 -12.32 17.55
C ALA A 65 -3.64 -10.80 17.34
N ALA A 66 -3.19 -10.35 16.17
CA ALA A 66 -3.02 -8.93 15.85
C ALA A 66 -4.36 -8.17 15.75
N ARG A 67 -5.44 -8.86 15.35
CA ARG A 67 -6.77 -8.26 15.28
C ARG A 67 -7.54 -8.30 16.61
N ALA A 68 -7.07 -9.05 17.61
CA ALA A 68 -7.77 -9.23 18.88
C ALA A 68 -8.05 -7.88 19.56
N GLY A 69 -9.32 -7.60 19.84
CA GLY A 69 -9.76 -6.33 20.41
C GLY A 69 -9.81 -5.15 19.43
N VAL A 70 -9.60 -5.38 18.14
CA VAL A 70 -9.78 -4.38 17.09
C VAL A 70 -11.12 -4.63 16.39
N PRO A 71 -12.15 -3.80 16.61
CA PRO A 71 -13.42 -3.92 15.89
C PRO A 71 -13.28 -3.38 14.46
N PRO A 72 -14.26 -3.63 13.57
CA PRO A 72 -14.34 -2.91 12.30
C PRO A 72 -14.27 -1.39 12.50
N PHE A 73 -13.50 -0.70 11.67
CA PHE A 73 -13.28 0.75 11.81
C PHE A 73 -13.18 1.45 10.47
N THR A 74 -13.45 2.76 10.50
CA THR A 74 -13.37 3.59 9.31
C THR A 74 -11.92 3.83 8.89
N VAL A 75 -11.68 3.67 7.58
CA VAL A 75 -10.47 4.11 6.89
C VAL A 75 -10.84 5.17 5.88
N ALA A 76 -10.18 6.33 5.94
CA ALA A 76 -10.32 7.39 4.93
C ALA A 76 -9.01 7.52 4.14
N VAL A 77 -9.13 7.55 2.82
CA VAL A 77 -8.01 7.71 1.89
C VAL A 77 -8.00 9.13 1.37
N GLN A 78 -6.91 9.86 1.60
CA GLN A 78 -6.81 11.28 1.28
C GLN A 78 -5.38 11.68 0.96
N GLY A 79 -5.25 12.59 -0.02
CA GLY A 79 -3.97 13.19 -0.39
C GLY A 79 -3.02 12.24 -1.11
N LEU A 80 -2.06 12.81 -1.81
CA LEU A 80 -0.99 12.09 -2.47
C LEU A 80 0.37 12.54 -1.93
N GLY A 81 1.35 11.65 -1.98
CA GLY A 81 2.70 11.95 -1.54
C GLY A 81 3.72 11.00 -2.14
N VAL A 82 4.99 11.18 -1.77
CA VAL A 82 6.09 10.34 -2.22
C VAL A 82 6.97 9.87 -1.08
N PHE A 83 7.59 8.71 -1.25
CA PHE A 83 8.67 8.24 -0.39
C PHE A 83 10.00 8.22 -1.13
N PRO A 84 11.13 8.46 -0.42
CA PRO A 84 11.22 8.98 0.96
C PRO A 84 10.84 10.46 1.06
N ASN A 85 11.05 11.25 0.01
CA ASN A 85 10.74 12.68 -0.08
C ASN A 85 10.84 13.16 -1.54
N TRP A 86 10.47 14.41 -1.79
CA TRP A 86 10.51 15.02 -3.13
C TRP A 86 11.90 15.21 -3.72
N ASN A 87 12.95 15.21 -2.90
CA ASN A 87 14.33 15.28 -3.43
C ASN A 87 14.75 13.98 -4.12
N ARG A 88 14.26 12.83 -3.62
CA ARG A 88 14.54 11.50 -4.17
C ARG A 88 13.25 10.63 -4.18
N PRO A 89 12.24 10.99 -4.97
CA PRO A 89 11.01 10.22 -4.99
C PRO A 89 11.25 8.83 -5.60
N ASN A 90 10.85 7.79 -4.88
CA ASN A 90 10.92 6.40 -5.33
C ASN A 90 9.53 5.77 -5.45
N VAL A 91 8.60 6.19 -4.59
CA VAL A 91 7.24 5.66 -4.53
C VAL A 91 6.26 6.81 -4.50
N LEU A 92 5.29 6.82 -5.41
CA LEU A 92 4.12 7.68 -5.37
C LEU A 92 2.98 6.92 -4.67
N TRP A 93 2.31 7.55 -3.70
CA TRP A 93 1.30 6.89 -2.88
C TRP A 93 0.10 7.80 -2.58
N ALA A 94 -1.03 7.17 -2.23
CA ALA A 94 -2.17 7.83 -1.62
C ALA A 94 -2.16 7.58 -0.11
N GLY A 95 -2.45 8.63 0.68
CA GLY A 95 -2.37 8.61 2.13
C GLY A 95 -3.64 8.09 2.80
N VAL A 96 -3.52 7.79 4.09
CA VAL A 96 -4.63 7.42 4.98
C VAL A 96 -4.76 8.50 6.05
N SER A 97 -5.87 9.24 6.04
CA SER A 97 -6.15 10.34 6.98
C SER A 97 -6.95 9.88 8.22
N GLU A 98 -7.67 8.77 8.14
CA GLU A 98 -8.42 8.16 9.25
C GLU A 98 -8.15 6.66 9.32
N GLY A 99 -8.17 6.06 10.52
CA GLY A 99 -7.89 4.64 10.73
C GLY A 99 -6.40 4.28 10.86
N GLY A 100 -5.50 5.21 10.56
CA GLY A 100 -4.04 4.97 10.56
C GLY A 100 -3.49 4.45 11.88
N ARG A 101 -4.07 4.86 13.04
CA ARG A 101 -3.67 4.38 14.37
C ARG A 101 -3.94 2.87 14.53
N LEU A 102 -5.11 2.40 14.17
CA LEU A 102 -5.47 0.98 14.29
C LEU A 102 -4.70 0.10 13.30
N LEU A 103 -4.53 0.58 12.06
CA LEU A 103 -3.65 -0.08 11.08
C LEU A 103 -2.21 -0.19 11.62
N GLY A 104 -1.68 0.86 12.23
CA GLY A 104 -0.35 0.87 12.85
C GLY A 104 -0.22 -0.08 14.03
N GLN A 105 -1.25 -0.18 14.88
CA GLN A 105 -1.29 -1.14 15.99
C GLN A 105 -1.23 -2.58 15.50
N MET A 106 -2.04 -2.94 14.48
CA MET A 106 -2.01 -4.27 13.87
C MET A 106 -0.67 -4.55 13.18
N ALA A 107 -0.15 -3.59 12.41
CA ALA A 107 1.16 -3.74 11.76
C ALA A 107 2.27 -4.00 12.77
N ALA A 108 2.32 -3.25 13.87
CA ALA A 108 3.31 -3.44 14.94
C ALA A 108 3.14 -4.78 15.67
N ALA A 109 1.91 -5.25 15.87
CA ALA A 109 1.65 -6.56 16.48
C ALA A 109 2.14 -7.69 15.57
N LEU A 110 1.83 -7.62 14.27
CA LEU A 110 2.29 -8.57 13.26
C LEU A 110 3.81 -8.59 13.15
N GLU A 111 4.45 -7.42 13.14
CA GLU A 111 5.90 -7.29 13.07
C GLU A 111 6.59 -7.96 14.25
N ARG A 112 6.12 -7.70 15.48
CA ARG A 112 6.68 -8.31 16.70
C ARG A 112 6.57 -9.83 16.72
N THR A 113 5.49 -10.38 16.14
CA THR A 113 5.23 -11.83 16.17
C THR A 113 5.92 -12.57 15.03
N LEU A 114 6.00 -11.96 13.85
CA LEU A 114 6.41 -12.67 12.62
C LEU A 114 7.83 -12.37 12.16
N LEU A 115 8.42 -11.24 12.58
CA LEU A 115 9.78 -10.90 12.21
C LEU A 115 10.77 -11.20 13.34
N PRO A 116 12.02 -11.58 13.00
CA PRO A 116 13.06 -11.86 14.00
C PRO A 116 13.49 -10.59 14.77
N ALA A 117 13.33 -9.43 14.15
CA ALA A 117 13.57 -8.12 14.78
C ALA A 117 12.65 -7.07 14.13
N PRO A 118 12.18 -6.07 14.91
CA PRO A 118 11.42 -4.95 14.37
C PRO A 118 12.24 -4.16 13.34
N SER A 119 11.58 -3.66 12.30
CA SER A 119 12.25 -2.87 11.25
C SER A 119 12.83 -1.55 11.75
N GLY A 120 12.37 -1.06 12.90
CA GLY A 120 12.74 0.24 13.47
C GLY A 120 12.22 1.44 12.66
N LYS A 121 11.44 1.20 11.62
CA LYS A 121 10.86 2.26 10.78
C LYS A 121 9.43 2.57 11.22
N PRO A 122 9.03 3.84 11.28
CA PRO A 122 7.66 4.20 11.56
C PRO A 122 6.73 3.66 10.46
N PHE A 123 5.60 3.10 10.87
CA PHE A 123 4.57 2.64 9.95
C PHE A 123 3.80 3.85 9.38
N HIS A 124 3.79 3.98 8.06
CA HIS A 124 3.02 4.97 7.33
C HIS A 124 1.98 4.27 6.47
N PRO A 125 0.69 4.25 6.87
CA PRO A 125 -0.36 3.61 6.07
C PRO A 125 -0.54 4.36 4.76
N HIS A 126 -0.38 3.65 3.64
CA HIS A 126 -0.47 4.22 2.31
C HIS A 126 -0.86 3.17 1.26
N ILE A 127 -1.35 3.65 0.13
CA ILE A 127 -1.61 2.84 -1.06
C ILE A 127 -0.61 3.24 -2.14
N THR A 128 0.23 2.33 -2.58
CA THR A 128 1.21 2.58 -3.64
C THR A 128 0.51 2.70 -4.99
N LEU A 129 0.71 3.82 -5.69
CA LEU A 129 0.16 4.09 -7.03
C LEU A 129 1.20 3.88 -8.13
N ALA A 130 2.46 4.25 -7.89
CA ALA A 130 3.55 4.04 -8.83
C ALA A 130 4.90 3.91 -8.13
N ARG A 131 5.86 3.32 -8.85
CA ARG A 131 7.28 3.29 -8.47
C ARG A 131 8.10 3.94 -9.55
N LEU A 132 9.05 4.80 -9.17
CA LEU A 132 9.98 5.39 -10.10
C LEU A 132 11.08 4.37 -10.42
N LYS A 133 11.37 4.23 -11.72
CA LYS A 133 12.53 3.46 -12.21
C LYS A 133 13.76 4.37 -12.12
N THR A 134 14.80 3.89 -11.50
CA THR A 134 16.09 4.59 -11.43
C THR A 134 17.13 3.83 -12.27
N PRO A 135 18.04 4.52 -12.98
CA PRO A 135 18.15 5.96 -13.15
C PRO A 135 17.11 6.54 -14.13
N CYS A 136 16.61 7.75 -13.85
CA CYS A 136 15.76 8.51 -14.76
C CYS A 136 16.59 9.58 -15.47
N ARG A 137 16.53 9.66 -16.81
CA ARG A 137 17.33 10.63 -17.60
C ARG A 137 16.93 12.08 -17.35
N ASP A 138 15.63 12.35 -17.10
CA ASP A 138 15.10 13.69 -16.78
C ASP A 138 14.50 13.68 -15.35
N ALA A 139 15.34 13.35 -14.37
CA ALA A 139 14.87 13.21 -13.00
C ALA A 139 14.27 14.52 -12.44
N ASP A 140 14.85 15.67 -12.74
CA ASP A 140 14.40 16.96 -12.20
C ASP A 140 13.14 17.47 -12.89
N GLY A 141 13.03 17.35 -14.20
CA GLY A 141 11.82 17.66 -14.93
C GLY A 141 10.63 16.75 -14.54
N LEU A 142 10.88 15.45 -14.39
CA LEU A 142 9.87 14.52 -13.92
C LEU A 142 9.40 14.84 -12.50
N LYS A 143 10.34 15.12 -11.56
CA LYS A 143 10.01 15.51 -10.18
C LYS A 143 9.10 16.73 -10.15
N LYS A 144 9.46 17.79 -10.92
CA LYS A 144 8.66 19.00 -10.97
C LYS A 144 7.26 18.74 -11.48
N ARG A 145 7.12 18.00 -12.61
CA ARG A 145 5.80 17.65 -13.17
C ARG A 145 4.97 16.82 -12.20
N LEU A 146 5.57 15.83 -11.53
CA LEU A 146 4.90 15.02 -10.51
C LEU A 146 4.47 15.86 -9.31
N TYR A 147 5.35 16.72 -8.81
CA TYR A 147 5.04 17.61 -7.70
C TYR A 147 3.84 18.51 -8.05
N ASP A 148 3.92 19.25 -9.16
CA ASP A 148 2.87 20.15 -9.61
C ASP A 148 1.53 19.41 -9.84
N ALA A 149 1.58 18.17 -10.31
CA ALA A 149 0.40 17.35 -10.52
C ALA A 149 -0.19 16.81 -9.21
N THR A 150 0.66 16.40 -8.25
CA THR A 150 0.19 15.85 -6.96
C THR A 150 -0.33 16.91 -6.01
N GLU A 151 0.15 18.16 -6.09
CA GLU A 151 -0.37 19.28 -5.30
C GLU A 151 -1.88 19.50 -5.51
N ARG A 152 -2.40 19.21 -6.69
CA ARG A 152 -3.84 19.27 -6.99
C ARG A 152 -4.65 18.25 -6.17
N PHE A 153 -4.00 17.22 -5.65
CA PHE A 153 -4.60 16.16 -4.86
C PHE A 153 -4.21 16.22 -3.37
N ALA A 154 -3.51 17.28 -2.92
CA ALA A 154 -3.00 17.37 -1.55
C ALA A 154 -4.09 17.18 -0.48
N LEU A 155 -5.30 17.67 -0.75
CA LEU A 155 -6.48 17.53 0.12
C LEU A 155 -7.60 16.70 -0.51
N ALA A 156 -7.38 16.07 -1.67
CA ALA A 156 -8.39 15.28 -2.35
C ALA A 156 -8.76 14.04 -1.55
N SER A 157 -10.05 13.82 -1.31
CA SER A 157 -10.56 12.58 -0.72
C SER A 157 -10.81 11.56 -1.83
N PHE A 158 -10.30 10.34 -1.62
CA PHE A 158 -10.54 9.19 -2.50
C PHE A 158 -11.60 8.24 -1.95
N GLY A 159 -12.15 8.54 -0.77
CA GLY A 159 -13.25 7.84 -0.16
C GLY A 159 -13.00 7.41 1.28
N ARG A 160 -14.10 7.01 1.92
CA ARG A 160 -14.13 6.45 3.28
C ARG A 160 -14.84 5.11 3.23
N TYR A 161 -14.36 4.15 3.99
CA TYR A 161 -14.97 2.83 4.06
C TYR A 161 -14.71 2.18 5.44
N GLU A 162 -15.52 1.20 5.78
CA GLU A 162 -15.31 0.39 6.97
C GLU A 162 -14.40 -0.79 6.63
N LEU A 163 -13.22 -0.86 7.25
CA LEU A 163 -12.34 -2.01 7.17
C LEU A 163 -12.88 -3.11 8.09
N ARG A 164 -13.20 -4.27 7.51
CA ARG A 164 -13.80 -5.42 8.21
C ARG A 164 -12.89 -6.64 8.26
N SER A 165 -11.76 -6.62 7.57
CA SER A 165 -10.84 -7.76 7.54
C SER A 165 -9.44 -7.34 7.09
N ILE A 166 -8.45 -8.13 7.49
CA ILE A 166 -7.10 -8.13 6.93
C ILE A 166 -6.84 -9.44 6.18
N SER A 167 -6.00 -9.41 5.16
CA SER A 167 -5.80 -10.54 4.25
C SER A 167 -4.33 -10.94 4.15
N LEU A 168 -4.07 -12.24 4.15
CA LEU A 168 -2.80 -12.82 3.74
C LEU A 168 -2.78 -12.94 2.21
N MET A 169 -1.79 -12.34 1.59
CA MET A 169 -1.66 -12.24 0.15
C MET A 169 -0.38 -12.92 -0.33
N GLN A 170 -0.47 -13.65 -1.43
CA GLN A 170 0.68 -14.14 -2.17
C GLN A 170 0.97 -13.22 -3.35
N SER A 171 2.24 -12.90 -3.57
CA SER A 171 2.71 -12.15 -4.72
C SER A 171 3.43 -13.08 -5.69
N THR A 172 2.90 -13.23 -6.88
CA THR A 172 3.55 -13.93 -8.00
C THR A 172 4.05 -12.91 -9.00
N LEU A 173 5.35 -12.96 -9.30
CA LEU A 173 5.95 -12.10 -10.32
C LEU A 173 5.71 -12.70 -11.70
N THR A 174 5.13 -11.92 -12.60
CA THR A 174 4.95 -12.26 -14.02
C THR A 174 5.68 -11.24 -14.90
N PRO A 175 5.90 -11.53 -16.19
CA PRO A 175 6.48 -10.55 -17.12
C PRO A 175 5.70 -9.23 -17.18
N ASP A 176 4.39 -9.29 -16.99
CA ASP A 176 3.48 -8.14 -17.06
C ASP A 176 3.36 -7.38 -15.72
N GLY A 177 3.90 -7.95 -14.63
CA GLY A 177 3.86 -7.32 -13.31
C GLY A 177 3.61 -8.32 -12.18
N SER A 178 3.23 -7.81 -11.02
CA SER A 178 2.87 -8.65 -9.87
C SER A 178 1.39 -9.01 -9.92
N VAL A 179 1.09 -10.28 -9.75
CA VAL A 179 -0.27 -10.79 -9.53
C VAL A 179 -0.41 -11.16 -8.06
N TYR A 180 -1.50 -10.69 -7.44
CA TYR A 180 -1.76 -10.94 -6.03
C TYR A 180 -2.93 -11.89 -5.85
N THR A 181 -2.71 -12.96 -5.10
CA THR A 181 -3.71 -13.95 -4.76
C THR A 181 -3.99 -13.90 -3.25
N LYS A 182 -5.25 -13.77 -2.88
CA LYS A 182 -5.66 -13.84 -1.48
C LYS A 182 -5.68 -15.30 -1.03
N LEU A 183 -4.85 -15.63 -0.03
CA LEU A 183 -4.77 -16.97 0.55
C LEU A 183 -5.71 -17.15 1.74
N HIS A 184 -5.83 -16.11 2.59
CA HIS A 184 -6.64 -16.16 3.80
C HIS A 184 -7.13 -14.76 4.16
N ALA A 185 -8.23 -14.67 4.89
CA ALA A 185 -8.74 -13.42 5.45
C ALA A 185 -9.17 -13.64 6.90
N VAL A 186 -8.84 -12.67 7.75
CA VAL A 186 -9.20 -12.62 9.16
C VAL A 186 -10.15 -11.44 9.35
N ALA A 187 -11.35 -11.70 9.88
CA ALA A 187 -12.33 -10.65 10.19
C ALA A 187 -11.92 -9.86 11.44
N LEU A 188 -12.19 -8.55 11.44
CA LEU A 188 -12.01 -7.64 12.58
C LEU A 188 -13.21 -7.70 13.54
#